data_ef2b02105f1e554017c7733d7cebe6d0
#
_entry.id   ef2b02105f1e554017c7733d7cebe6d0
#
_cell.length_a   1.000
_cell.length_b   1.000
_cell.length_c   1.000
_cell.angle_alpha   90.00
_cell.angle_beta   90.00
_cell.angle_gamma   90.00
#
_symmetry.space_group_name_H-M   'P 1'
#
loop_
_entity.id
_entity.type
_entity.pdbx_description
1 polymer ?
#
loop_
_entity_poly.entity_id
_entity_poly.type
_entity_poly.pdbx_seq_one_letter_code
_entity_poly.pdbx_strand_id
1 'polypeptide(L)'
;MPLVPSYIKKLTSYKPGKPIEELERELGITNIIKLASNENPMGPSPKALEAIQSSMINSHRYPDASGYDLRTKLSSIHNVNIDNVVLGSGSEGIMSTIMRTFLLRDDELVSAENSFIGFRVLANASGNKIHWVPMNHHRYDLESMADKITDYTKVIYIANPDNPMGTYITKKEFDNFYSHVPERVLIILDEAYFEYAQDKEDYPDSMAYRYDNVITLRSFSKAYGLGGIRIGYGFAHNDLINNLLKVKAPFEPSLLAQVAGLAALDDNDFLISSIELNRKGMEYIKKEFELLGVDYIPSVTNFITTLWESEAKATLLSKSLLEKGIIVRQLTAFGWPACIRISIGLEKENERFIELLKQII
;
A
#
# COMPACT_ATOMS: atom_id res chain seq x y z
N MET A 1 27.82 18.51 19.51
CA MET A 1 27.15 18.41 18.21
C MET A 1 25.92 17.52 18.38
N PRO A 2 24.79 17.82 17.73
CA PRO A 2 23.66 16.91 17.78
C PRO A 2 24.03 15.63 17.01
N LEU A 3 23.80 14.46 17.61
CA LEU A 3 24.05 13.14 16.98
C LEU A 3 23.06 12.85 15.83
N VAL A 4 21.98 13.63 15.74
CA VAL A 4 20.90 13.41 14.78
C VAL A 4 20.67 14.68 13.97
N PRO A 5 20.52 14.59 12.63
CA PRO A 5 20.19 15.73 11.79
C PRO A 5 18.93 16.45 12.25
N SER A 6 18.86 17.78 12.01
CA SER A 6 17.75 18.62 12.47
C SER A 6 16.39 18.22 11.89
N TYR A 7 16.37 17.74 10.66
CA TYR A 7 15.15 17.26 10.01
C TYR A 7 14.60 15.99 10.67
N ILE A 8 15.48 15.05 11.10
CA ILE A 8 15.05 13.84 11.84
C ILE A 8 14.46 14.22 13.20
N LYS A 9 15.05 15.21 13.91
CA LYS A 9 14.52 15.66 15.20
C LYS A 9 13.09 16.22 15.13
N LYS A 10 12.69 16.74 13.99
CA LYS A 10 11.36 17.33 13.75
C LYS A 10 10.30 16.28 13.39
N LEU A 11 10.72 15.05 13.08
CA LEU A 11 9.79 14.00 12.71
C LEU A 11 8.97 13.52 13.91
N THR A 12 7.70 13.28 13.67
CA THR A 12 6.83 12.58 14.61
C THR A 12 6.79 11.11 14.23
N SER A 13 6.98 10.22 15.21
CA SER A 13 6.89 8.78 14.97
C SER A 13 5.51 8.40 14.42
N TYR A 14 5.50 7.58 13.39
CA TYR A 14 4.25 7.00 12.89
C TYR A 14 3.56 6.19 14.01
N LYS A 15 2.27 6.49 14.21
CA LYS A 15 1.43 5.72 15.13
C LYS A 15 0.62 4.71 14.32
N PRO A 16 0.95 3.40 14.39
CA PRO A 16 0.17 2.36 13.72
C PRO A 16 -1.25 2.28 14.29
N GLY A 17 -2.12 1.54 13.61
CA GLY A 17 -3.42 1.14 14.19
C GLY A 17 -3.21 0.32 15.46
N LYS A 18 -4.18 0.37 16.37
CA LYS A 18 -4.11 -0.35 17.66
C LYS A 18 -4.08 -1.86 17.40
N PRO A 19 -3.13 -2.62 18.00
CA PRO A 19 -3.12 -4.08 17.95
C PRO A 19 -4.35 -4.69 18.65
N ILE A 20 -4.78 -5.85 18.20
CA ILE A 20 -5.91 -6.59 18.81
C ILE A 20 -5.60 -6.92 20.26
N GLU A 21 -4.41 -7.45 20.52
CA GLU A 21 -3.95 -7.89 21.83
C GLU A 21 -3.86 -6.75 22.85
N GLU A 22 -3.61 -5.53 22.38
CA GLU A 22 -3.60 -4.33 23.22
C GLU A 22 -5.03 -3.98 23.67
N LEU A 23 -5.98 -4.05 22.73
CA LEU A 23 -7.37 -3.76 23.02
C LEU A 23 -8.00 -4.82 23.96
N GLU A 24 -7.67 -6.11 23.76
CA GLU A 24 -8.08 -7.18 24.66
C GLU A 24 -7.61 -6.95 26.10
N ARG A 25 -6.33 -6.55 26.26
CA ARG A 25 -5.77 -6.26 27.59
C ARG A 25 -6.40 -5.04 28.25
N GLU A 26 -6.74 -4.00 27.48
CA GLU A 26 -7.26 -2.73 28.04
C GLU A 26 -8.74 -2.82 28.39
N LEU A 27 -9.54 -3.44 27.56
CA LEU A 27 -11.01 -3.44 27.69
C LEU A 27 -11.57 -4.77 28.19
N GLY A 28 -10.76 -5.83 28.24
CA GLY A 28 -11.21 -7.15 28.67
C GLY A 28 -12.25 -7.81 27.75
N ILE A 29 -12.32 -7.35 26.49
CA ILE A 29 -13.25 -7.85 25.48
C ILE A 29 -12.60 -8.92 24.61
N THR A 30 -13.40 -9.88 24.18
CA THR A 30 -13.03 -10.93 23.23
C THR A 30 -13.77 -10.72 21.89
N ASN A 31 -13.40 -11.46 20.87
CA ASN A 31 -14.01 -11.36 19.53
C ASN A 31 -13.84 -9.97 18.88
N ILE A 32 -12.64 -9.43 18.96
CA ILE A 32 -12.30 -8.16 18.30
C ILE A 32 -12.17 -8.38 16.79
N ILE A 33 -12.80 -7.48 16.03
CA ILE A 33 -12.70 -7.41 14.56
C ILE A 33 -11.83 -6.21 14.18
N LYS A 34 -10.78 -6.46 13.38
CA LYS A 34 -9.84 -5.43 12.93
C LYS A 34 -10.06 -5.10 11.45
N LEU A 35 -10.75 -4.00 11.18
CA LEU A 35 -11.00 -3.46 9.84
C LEU A 35 -10.18 -2.18 9.59
N ALA A 36 -8.93 -2.15 10.03
CA ALA A 36 -8.11 -0.92 10.09
C ALA A 36 -6.87 -0.91 9.21
N SER A 37 -6.34 -2.07 8.80
CA SER A 37 -5.01 -2.18 8.21
C SER A 37 -4.99 -2.75 6.78
N ASN A 38 -6.15 -2.89 6.15
CA ASN A 38 -6.29 -3.40 4.79
C ASN A 38 -5.64 -4.80 4.64
N GLU A 39 -5.75 -5.60 5.71
CA GLU A 39 -5.31 -7.00 5.72
C GLU A 39 -6.32 -7.86 4.97
N ASN A 40 -5.89 -9.03 4.49
CA ASN A 40 -6.81 -10.00 3.89
C ASN A 40 -7.52 -10.79 5.00
N PRO A 41 -8.85 -10.72 5.10
CA PRO A 41 -9.58 -11.39 6.19
C PRO A 41 -9.60 -12.93 6.05
N MET A 42 -9.25 -13.48 4.87
CA MET A 42 -9.10 -14.92 4.67
C MET A 42 -7.80 -15.48 5.26
N GLY A 43 -6.87 -14.60 5.71
CA GLY A 43 -5.53 -15.00 6.11
C GLY A 43 -4.58 -15.18 4.93
N PRO A 44 -3.46 -15.91 5.10
CA PRO A 44 -2.49 -16.16 4.04
C PRO A 44 -2.94 -17.25 3.09
N SER A 45 -2.41 -17.20 1.84
CA SER A 45 -2.57 -18.31 0.90
C SER A 45 -2.16 -19.65 1.54
N PRO A 46 -2.98 -20.70 1.46
CA PRO A 46 -2.66 -22.03 1.99
C PRO A 46 -1.34 -22.60 1.46
N LYS A 47 -1.06 -22.45 0.15
CA LYS A 47 0.21 -22.88 -0.45
C LYS A 47 1.40 -22.11 0.10
N ALA A 48 1.24 -20.80 0.35
CA ALA A 48 2.28 -20.00 0.98
C ALA A 48 2.56 -20.45 2.41
N LEU A 49 1.52 -20.76 3.19
CA LEU A 49 1.66 -21.26 4.55
C LEU A 49 2.38 -22.61 4.59
N GLU A 50 2.04 -23.54 3.70
CA GLU A 50 2.71 -24.84 3.56
C GLU A 50 4.20 -24.68 3.21
N ALA A 51 4.51 -23.78 2.25
CA ALA A 51 5.88 -23.48 1.84
C ALA A 51 6.70 -22.89 3.01
N ILE A 52 6.12 -21.99 3.81
CA ILE A 52 6.75 -21.46 5.02
C ILE A 52 7.07 -22.59 6.00
N GLN A 53 6.07 -23.42 6.34
CA GLN A 53 6.24 -24.52 7.30
C GLN A 53 7.33 -25.49 6.87
N SER A 54 7.35 -25.87 5.59
CA SER A 54 8.35 -26.79 5.03
C SER A 54 9.74 -26.19 5.02
N SER A 55 9.88 -24.87 4.90
CA SER A 55 11.15 -24.17 4.81
C SER A 55 11.73 -23.77 6.17
N MET A 56 10.95 -23.84 7.26
CA MET A 56 11.40 -23.42 8.59
C MET A 56 12.65 -24.14 9.09
N ILE A 57 12.84 -25.39 8.71
CA ILE A 57 14.04 -26.18 9.08
C ILE A 57 15.34 -25.55 8.54
N ASN A 58 15.25 -24.76 7.49
CA ASN A 58 16.39 -24.08 6.85
C ASN A 58 16.58 -22.64 7.37
N SER A 59 15.81 -22.20 8.37
CA SER A 59 15.85 -20.81 8.88
C SER A 59 17.21 -20.40 9.48
N HIS A 60 18.09 -21.34 9.76
CA HIS A 60 19.47 -21.09 10.21
C HIS A 60 20.42 -20.67 9.08
N ARG A 61 19.96 -20.67 7.81
CA ARG A 61 20.75 -20.26 6.66
C ARG A 61 20.24 -18.94 6.08
N TYR A 62 21.18 -18.15 5.55
CA TYR A 62 20.81 -16.98 4.77
C TYR A 62 20.03 -17.36 3.51
N PRO A 63 19.06 -16.54 3.08
CA PRO A 63 18.35 -16.75 1.81
C PRO A 63 19.26 -16.52 0.60
N ASP A 64 18.77 -16.93 -0.58
CA ASP A 64 19.36 -16.48 -1.84
C ASP A 64 19.27 -14.95 -1.94
N ALA A 65 20.41 -14.28 -1.98
CA ALA A 65 20.50 -12.83 -2.07
C ALA A 65 19.91 -12.28 -3.38
N SER A 66 19.93 -13.10 -4.44
CA SER A 66 19.36 -12.74 -5.75
C SER A 66 17.85 -12.90 -5.80
N GLY A 67 17.27 -13.79 -4.98
CA GLY A 67 15.85 -14.17 -5.05
C GLY A 67 15.48 -14.81 -6.39
N TYR A 68 16.38 -15.63 -6.93
CA TYR A 68 16.33 -16.14 -8.31
C TYR A 68 14.99 -16.78 -8.66
N ASP A 69 14.51 -17.73 -7.85
CA ASP A 69 13.30 -18.48 -8.15
C ASP A 69 12.05 -17.56 -8.24
N LEU A 70 11.87 -16.68 -7.25
CA LEU A 70 10.74 -15.76 -7.22
C LEU A 70 10.82 -14.72 -8.35
N ARG A 71 12.02 -14.17 -8.63
CA ARG A 71 12.22 -13.25 -9.75
C ARG A 71 11.98 -13.93 -11.09
N THR A 72 12.41 -15.15 -11.27
CA THR A 72 12.16 -15.95 -12.48
C THR A 72 10.68 -16.20 -12.68
N LYS A 73 9.94 -16.56 -11.62
CA LYS A 73 8.49 -16.75 -11.68
C LYS A 73 7.77 -15.45 -12.06
N LEU A 74 8.09 -14.34 -11.41
CA LEU A 74 7.52 -13.03 -11.71
C LEU A 74 7.83 -12.58 -13.14
N SER A 75 9.08 -12.75 -13.59
CA SER A 75 9.46 -12.40 -14.97
C SER A 75 8.67 -13.18 -16.01
N SER A 76 8.44 -14.47 -15.76
CA SER A 76 7.63 -15.33 -16.63
C SER A 76 6.16 -14.88 -16.67
N ILE A 77 5.54 -14.63 -15.51
CA ILE A 77 4.13 -14.19 -15.42
C ILE A 77 3.90 -12.87 -16.16
N HIS A 78 4.84 -11.91 -16.03
CA HIS A 78 4.70 -10.57 -16.58
C HIS A 78 5.41 -10.35 -17.92
N ASN A 79 5.95 -11.43 -18.53
CA ASN A 79 6.66 -11.39 -19.81
C ASN A 79 7.74 -10.29 -19.86
N VAL A 80 8.63 -10.28 -18.86
CA VAL A 80 9.81 -9.40 -18.74
C VAL A 80 11.06 -10.24 -18.49
N ASN A 81 12.24 -9.65 -18.60
CA ASN A 81 13.47 -10.32 -18.22
C ASN A 81 13.62 -10.36 -16.69
N ILE A 82 14.33 -11.34 -16.17
CA ILE A 82 14.64 -11.42 -14.73
C ILE A 82 15.35 -10.14 -14.22
N ASP A 83 16.14 -9.51 -15.09
CA ASP A 83 16.88 -8.28 -14.77
C ASP A 83 15.98 -7.03 -14.70
N ASN A 84 14.70 -7.17 -15.04
CA ASN A 84 13.69 -6.14 -14.83
C ASN A 84 12.96 -6.27 -13.48
N VAL A 85 13.30 -7.25 -12.66
CA VAL A 85 12.57 -7.57 -11.42
C VAL A 85 13.42 -7.29 -10.19
N VAL A 86 12.87 -6.60 -9.20
CA VAL A 86 13.47 -6.42 -7.87
C VAL A 86 12.51 -6.93 -6.78
N LEU A 87 13.08 -7.51 -5.72
CA LEU A 87 12.35 -7.92 -4.52
C LEU A 87 12.71 -7.03 -3.32
N GLY A 88 11.79 -6.89 -2.38
CA GLY A 88 12.04 -6.17 -1.12
C GLY A 88 11.13 -6.61 0.02
N SER A 89 11.42 -6.16 1.22
CA SER A 89 10.58 -6.35 2.41
C SER A 89 9.28 -5.51 2.32
N GLY A 90 8.36 -5.96 1.47
CA GLY A 90 7.24 -5.20 0.96
C GLY A 90 7.66 -4.16 -0.09
N SER A 91 6.71 -3.49 -0.72
CA SER A 91 6.99 -2.36 -1.63
C SER A 91 7.75 -1.23 -0.91
N GLU A 92 7.50 -1.05 0.39
CA GLU A 92 8.18 -0.05 1.22
C GLU A 92 9.69 -0.28 1.33
N GLY A 93 10.16 -1.53 1.41
CA GLY A 93 11.58 -1.89 1.36
C GLY A 93 12.23 -1.47 0.05
N ILE A 94 11.51 -1.64 -1.07
CA ILE A 94 12.00 -1.19 -2.39
C ILE A 94 12.03 0.34 -2.45
N MET A 95 10.98 1.04 -1.99
CA MET A 95 10.96 2.51 -1.90
C MET A 95 12.15 3.03 -1.07
N SER A 96 12.42 2.43 0.08
CA SER A 96 13.59 2.78 0.90
C SER A 96 14.92 2.61 0.16
N THR A 97 15.03 1.57 -0.68
CA THR A 97 16.20 1.34 -1.52
C THR A 97 16.28 2.39 -2.64
N ILE A 98 15.16 2.74 -3.28
CA ILE A 98 15.10 3.81 -4.29
C ILE A 98 15.61 5.13 -3.72
N MET A 99 15.13 5.53 -2.54
CA MET A 99 15.55 6.75 -1.88
C MET A 99 17.07 6.81 -1.63
N ARG A 100 17.66 5.69 -1.20
CA ARG A 100 19.11 5.59 -0.96
C ARG A 100 19.95 5.50 -2.23
N THR A 101 19.35 5.03 -3.33
CA THR A 101 20.06 4.81 -4.60
C THR A 101 20.10 6.06 -5.46
N PHE A 102 18.99 6.78 -5.57
CA PHE A 102 18.82 7.81 -6.60
C PHE A 102 18.81 9.24 -6.05
N LEU A 103 18.59 9.45 -4.76
CA LEU A 103 18.54 10.80 -4.22
C LEU A 103 19.91 11.33 -3.83
N LEU A 104 20.23 12.52 -4.30
CA LEU A 104 21.33 13.37 -3.85
C LEU A 104 20.77 14.43 -2.88
N ARG A 105 21.68 15.14 -2.21
CA ARG A 105 21.34 16.10 -1.16
C ARG A 105 20.37 17.19 -1.60
N ASP A 106 20.54 17.70 -2.83
CA ASP A 106 19.79 18.85 -3.33
C ASP A 106 18.63 18.43 -4.26
N ASP A 107 18.41 17.13 -4.41
CA ASP A 107 17.27 16.62 -5.18
C ASP A 107 15.95 16.88 -4.47
N GLU A 108 14.89 17.03 -5.26
CA GLU A 108 13.54 17.28 -4.79
C GLU A 108 12.61 16.12 -5.16
N LEU A 109 11.56 15.97 -4.35
CA LEU A 109 10.49 14.98 -4.57
C LEU A 109 9.16 15.70 -4.79
N VAL A 110 8.27 15.04 -5.54
CA VAL A 110 6.87 15.47 -5.71
C VAL A 110 5.94 14.33 -5.35
N SER A 111 4.91 14.58 -4.54
CA SER A 111 3.86 13.62 -4.24
C SER A 111 2.61 14.28 -3.71
N ALA A 112 1.49 13.53 -3.66
CA ALA A 112 0.28 14.01 -3.02
C ALA A 112 0.45 14.09 -1.49
N GLU A 113 -0.08 15.16 -0.90
CA GLU A 113 0.06 15.43 0.54
C GLU A 113 -0.63 14.37 1.41
N ASN A 114 -1.78 13.87 0.98
CA ASN A 114 -2.70 13.09 1.79
C ASN A 114 -2.77 11.61 1.38
N SER A 115 -1.79 11.12 0.63
CA SER A 115 -1.66 9.74 0.17
C SER A 115 -0.91 8.85 1.16
N PHE A 116 -0.32 7.76 0.69
CA PHE A 116 0.27 6.70 1.49
C PHE A 116 1.33 7.19 2.49
N ILE A 117 1.02 6.98 3.77
CA ILE A 117 1.85 7.49 4.88
C ILE A 117 3.24 6.83 4.94
N GLY A 118 3.41 5.60 4.46
CA GLY A 118 4.72 4.94 4.41
C GLY A 118 5.70 5.69 3.50
N PHE A 119 5.25 6.15 2.33
CA PHE A 119 6.08 7.01 1.49
C PHE A 119 6.38 8.35 2.16
N ARG A 120 5.39 8.98 2.81
CA ARG A 120 5.61 10.23 3.56
C ARG A 120 6.69 10.10 4.64
N VAL A 121 6.71 8.97 5.37
CA VAL A 121 7.74 8.70 6.37
C VAL A 121 9.13 8.61 5.72
N LEU A 122 9.26 7.85 4.63
CA LEU A 122 10.51 7.71 3.90
C LEU A 122 10.98 9.04 3.31
N ALA A 123 10.08 9.77 2.65
CA ALA A 123 10.38 11.06 2.05
C ALA A 123 10.86 12.09 3.08
N ASN A 124 10.14 12.24 4.20
CA ASN A 124 10.57 13.14 5.27
C ASN A 124 11.88 12.70 5.93
N ALA A 125 12.16 11.40 5.99
CA ALA A 125 13.40 10.87 6.55
C ALA A 125 14.61 11.01 5.62
N SER A 126 14.42 11.27 4.32
CA SER A 126 15.51 11.51 3.38
C SER A 126 16.22 12.86 3.63
N GLY A 127 15.49 13.83 4.15
CA GLY A 127 15.98 15.20 4.35
C GLY A 127 15.95 16.06 3.10
N ASN A 128 15.48 15.52 1.99
CA ASN A 128 15.29 16.24 0.72
C ASN A 128 14.06 17.15 0.80
N LYS A 129 14.01 18.16 -0.06
CA LYS A 129 12.82 19.00 -0.22
C LYS A 129 11.72 18.22 -0.93
N ILE A 130 10.50 18.33 -0.40
CA ILE A 130 9.34 17.64 -0.94
C ILE A 130 8.26 18.64 -1.27
N HIS A 131 7.75 18.56 -2.48
CA HIS A 131 6.58 19.31 -2.93
C HIS A 131 5.34 18.44 -2.67
N TRP A 132 4.68 18.69 -1.55
CA TRP A 132 3.40 18.07 -1.24
C TRP A 132 2.29 18.81 -1.99
N VAL A 133 1.56 18.09 -2.84
CA VAL A 133 0.43 18.62 -3.61
C VAL A 133 -0.86 18.16 -2.96
N PRO A 134 -1.76 19.08 -2.54
CA PRO A 134 -3.05 18.70 -2.01
C PRO A 134 -3.85 17.85 -3.00
N MET A 135 -4.58 16.87 -2.51
CA MET A 135 -5.52 16.12 -3.35
C MET A 135 -6.73 16.99 -3.73
N ASN A 136 -7.21 16.82 -4.96
CA ASN A 136 -8.41 17.45 -5.47
C ASN A 136 -9.57 16.44 -5.47
N HIS A 137 -10.67 16.74 -4.76
CA HIS A 137 -11.81 15.82 -4.62
C HIS A 137 -11.41 14.38 -4.26
N HIS A 138 -10.49 14.22 -3.30
CA HIS A 138 -9.96 12.94 -2.81
C HIS A 138 -9.20 12.12 -3.87
N ARG A 139 -8.72 12.76 -4.92
CA ARG A 139 -7.91 12.17 -6.00
C ARG A 139 -6.60 12.92 -6.16
N TYR A 140 -5.62 12.29 -6.79
CA TYR A 140 -4.40 12.97 -7.19
C TYR A 140 -4.70 14.13 -8.14
N ASP A 141 -4.16 15.30 -7.86
CA ASP A 141 -4.12 16.45 -8.77
C ASP A 141 -2.84 16.40 -9.60
N LEU A 142 -2.88 15.64 -10.69
CA LEU A 142 -1.70 15.39 -11.53
C LEU A 142 -1.25 16.65 -12.27
N GLU A 143 -2.15 17.56 -12.60
CA GLU A 143 -1.81 18.85 -13.22
C GLU A 143 -1.00 19.70 -12.25
N SER A 144 -1.50 19.89 -11.03
CA SER A 144 -0.75 20.58 -9.97
C SER A 144 0.57 19.87 -9.61
N MET A 145 0.64 18.54 -9.72
CA MET A 145 1.90 17.80 -9.52
C MET A 145 2.90 18.09 -10.63
N ALA A 146 2.46 18.15 -11.89
CA ALA A 146 3.32 18.51 -13.02
C ALA A 146 3.90 19.93 -12.87
N ASP A 147 3.10 20.89 -12.41
CA ASP A 147 3.52 22.27 -12.13
C ASP A 147 4.58 22.38 -11.01
N LYS A 148 4.72 21.37 -10.16
CA LYS A 148 5.76 21.32 -9.12
C LYS A 148 7.08 20.70 -9.57
N ILE A 149 7.16 20.21 -10.79
CA ILE A 149 8.40 19.65 -11.32
C ILE A 149 9.39 20.79 -11.56
N THR A 150 10.57 20.70 -10.96
CA THR A 150 11.69 21.65 -11.12
C THR A 150 12.90 20.95 -11.73
N ASP A 151 13.96 21.68 -12.01
CA ASP A 151 15.23 21.11 -12.49
C ASP A 151 15.88 20.17 -11.46
N TYR A 152 15.50 20.28 -10.18
CA TYR A 152 15.97 19.45 -9.08
C TYR A 152 15.07 18.25 -8.79
N THR A 153 13.88 18.18 -9.37
CA THR A 153 12.97 17.05 -9.17
C THR A 153 13.61 15.77 -9.67
N LYS A 154 13.74 14.79 -8.75
CA LYS A 154 14.35 13.50 -9.02
C LYS A 154 13.36 12.34 -8.93
N VAL A 155 12.42 12.39 -7.99
CA VAL A 155 11.46 11.32 -7.74
C VAL A 155 10.04 11.89 -7.65
N ILE A 156 9.12 11.27 -8.35
CA ILE A 156 7.68 11.46 -8.19
C ILE A 156 7.09 10.14 -7.66
N TYR A 157 6.25 10.22 -6.62
CA TYR A 157 5.54 9.06 -6.08
C TYR A 157 4.04 9.19 -6.29
N ILE A 158 3.45 8.12 -6.80
CA ILE A 158 2.02 7.98 -7.04
C ILE A 158 1.58 6.59 -6.57
N ALA A 159 0.62 6.53 -5.64
CA ALA A 159 -0.09 5.29 -5.30
C ALA A 159 -1.32 5.16 -6.21
N ASN A 160 -1.42 4.08 -6.96
CA ASN A 160 -2.52 3.84 -7.86
C ASN A 160 -2.95 2.36 -7.88
N PRO A 161 -4.05 1.98 -7.19
CA PRO A 161 -5.01 2.84 -6.46
C PRO A 161 -4.44 3.49 -5.21
N ASP A 162 -5.00 4.66 -4.86
CA ASP A 162 -4.59 5.42 -3.70
C ASP A 162 -4.98 4.77 -2.36
N ASN A 163 -4.15 4.95 -1.38
CA ASN A 163 -4.43 4.70 0.02
C ASN A 163 -4.13 6.01 0.79
N PRO A 164 -5.17 6.69 1.37
CA PRO A 164 -6.33 6.06 2.01
C PRO A 164 -7.68 6.19 1.30
N MET A 165 -7.77 6.77 0.12
CA MET A 165 -9.07 7.10 -0.49
C MET A 165 -9.66 5.96 -1.32
N GLY A 166 -8.85 5.07 -1.88
CA GLY A 166 -9.30 3.98 -2.75
C GLY A 166 -9.63 4.42 -4.17
N THR A 167 -9.41 5.67 -4.50
CA THR A 167 -9.55 6.22 -5.86
C THR A 167 -8.36 5.81 -6.73
N TYR A 168 -8.49 5.93 -8.04
CA TYR A 168 -7.41 5.64 -8.97
C TYR A 168 -7.30 6.70 -10.06
N ILE A 169 -6.13 6.76 -10.67
CA ILE A 169 -5.81 7.56 -11.84
C ILE A 169 -6.10 6.70 -13.06
N THR A 170 -6.84 7.24 -14.03
CA THR A 170 -7.11 6.54 -15.29
C THR A 170 -5.89 6.55 -16.20
N LYS A 171 -5.90 5.66 -17.19
CA LYS A 171 -4.85 5.61 -18.23
C LYS A 171 -4.66 6.97 -18.92
N LYS A 172 -5.78 7.61 -19.30
CA LYS A 172 -5.75 8.92 -19.96
C LYS A 172 -5.13 10.02 -19.08
N GLU A 173 -5.48 10.02 -17.79
CA GLU A 173 -4.92 10.98 -16.82
C GLU A 173 -3.41 10.76 -16.66
N PHE A 174 -2.99 9.50 -16.55
CA PHE A 174 -1.58 9.17 -16.43
C PHE A 174 -0.79 9.52 -17.69
N ASP A 175 -1.29 9.17 -18.89
CA ASP A 175 -0.63 9.47 -20.16
C ASP A 175 -0.45 10.98 -20.35
N ASN A 176 -1.47 11.76 -20.00
CA ASN A 176 -1.37 13.22 -20.04
C ASN A 176 -0.31 13.73 -19.05
N PHE A 177 -0.32 13.26 -17.82
CA PHE A 177 0.68 13.64 -16.81
C PHE A 177 2.10 13.27 -17.26
N TYR A 178 2.29 12.03 -17.72
CA TYR A 178 3.60 11.53 -18.14
C TYR A 178 4.23 12.39 -19.25
N SER A 179 3.42 12.93 -20.15
CA SER A 179 3.90 13.81 -21.23
C SER A 179 4.57 15.10 -20.72
N HIS A 180 4.35 15.48 -19.45
CA HIS A 180 4.96 16.64 -18.80
C HIS A 180 6.16 16.27 -17.90
N VAL A 181 6.45 14.97 -17.73
CA VAL A 181 7.52 14.50 -16.84
C VAL A 181 8.82 14.33 -17.62
N PRO A 182 9.90 15.03 -17.27
CA PRO A 182 11.20 14.87 -17.93
C PRO A 182 11.77 13.45 -17.71
N GLU A 183 12.46 12.89 -18.69
CA GLU A 183 13.07 11.54 -18.64
C GLU A 183 14.03 11.33 -17.45
N ARG A 184 14.66 12.42 -16.95
CA ARG A 184 15.54 12.37 -15.77
C ARG A 184 14.82 12.15 -14.44
N VAL A 185 13.50 12.23 -14.41
CA VAL A 185 12.66 12.10 -13.20
C VAL A 185 12.14 10.68 -13.11
N LEU A 186 12.44 10.00 -12.01
CA LEU A 186 11.94 8.66 -11.73
C LEU A 186 10.51 8.74 -11.19
N ILE A 187 9.58 8.04 -11.80
CA ILE A 187 8.21 7.86 -11.29
C ILE A 187 8.13 6.52 -10.58
N ILE A 188 7.70 6.56 -9.32
CA ILE A 188 7.32 5.36 -8.55
C ILE A 188 5.79 5.21 -8.66
N LEU A 189 5.32 4.17 -9.35
CA LEU A 189 3.92 3.76 -9.36
C LEU A 189 3.72 2.63 -8.35
N ASP A 190 3.09 2.95 -7.21
CA ASP A 190 2.78 1.97 -6.16
C ASP A 190 1.40 1.36 -6.42
N GLU A 191 1.41 0.17 -6.98
CA GLU A 191 0.23 -0.63 -7.33
C GLU A 191 -0.07 -1.71 -6.26
N ALA A 192 0.07 -1.38 -4.97
CA ALA A 192 -0.15 -2.34 -3.89
C ALA A 192 -1.57 -2.94 -3.85
N TYR A 193 -2.52 -2.36 -4.56
CA TYR A 193 -3.91 -2.82 -4.68
C TYR A 193 -4.29 -3.23 -6.11
N PHE A 194 -3.30 -3.51 -6.96
CA PHE A 194 -3.49 -3.85 -8.37
C PHE A 194 -4.52 -4.95 -8.59
N GLU A 195 -4.46 -6.03 -7.83
CA GLU A 195 -5.31 -7.21 -8.01
C GLU A 195 -6.81 -6.90 -7.84
N TYR A 196 -7.16 -5.84 -7.11
CA TYR A 196 -8.54 -5.39 -6.92
C TYR A 196 -9.01 -4.39 -7.97
N ALA A 197 -8.08 -3.74 -8.69
CA ALA A 197 -8.38 -2.66 -9.63
C ALA A 197 -8.24 -3.07 -11.11
N GLN A 198 -7.50 -4.14 -11.41
CA GLN A 198 -7.10 -4.54 -12.76
C GLN A 198 -8.28 -4.77 -13.75
N ASP A 199 -9.47 -5.08 -13.23
CA ASP A 199 -10.66 -5.31 -14.06
C ASP A 199 -11.34 -3.99 -14.50
N LYS A 200 -10.84 -2.84 -14.09
CA LYS A 200 -11.33 -1.54 -14.56
C LYS A 200 -10.74 -1.25 -15.94
N GLU A 201 -11.61 -1.02 -16.92
CA GLU A 201 -11.25 -0.84 -18.33
C GLU A 201 -10.24 0.32 -18.54
N ASP A 202 -10.38 1.38 -17.77
CA ASP A 202 -9.55 2.59 -17.85
C ASP A 202 -8.42 2.64 -16.80
N TYR A 203 -8.21 1.57 -16.02
CA TYR A 203 -7.11 1.48 -15.08
C TYR A 203 -5.78 1.27 -15.82
N PRO A 204 -4.75 2.08 -15.54
CA PRO A 204 -3.47 1.97 -16.22
C PRO A 204 -2.64 0.84 -15.61
N ASP A 205 -2.64 -0.34 -16.22
CA ASP A 205 -1.62 -1.35 -15.91
C ASP A 205 -0.24 -0.80 -16.35
N SER A 206 0.57 -0.37 -15.39
CA SER A 206 1.88 0.25 -15.66
C SER A 206 2.86 -0.72 -16.34
N MET A 207 2.63 -2.03 -16.23
CA MET A 207 3.41 -3.03 -16.96
C MET A 207 3.24 -2.93 -18.47
N ALA A 208 2.12 -2.38 -18.96
CA ALA A 208 1.88 -2.18 -20.38
C ALA A 208 2.71 -1.02 -20.96
N TYR A 209 3.05 -0.03 -20.15
CA TYR A 209 3.77 1.16 -20.61
C TYR A 209 5.27 0.94 -20.73
N ARG A 210 5.89 0.30 -19.76
CA ARG A 210 7.33 -0.04 -19.73
C ARG A 210 8.26 1.14 -20.03
N TYR A 211 7.95 2.30 -19.46
CA TYR A 211 8.81 3.48 -19.60
C TYR A 211 10.12 3.32 -18.82
N ASP A 212 11.22 3.82 -19.39
CA ASP A 212 12.55 3.66 -18.82
C ASP A 212 12.73 4.35 -17.47
N ASN A 213 11.96 5.40 -17.19
CA ASN A 213 11.98 6.15 -15.94
C ASN A 213 10.80 5.86 -15.02
N VAL A 214 10.11 4.75 -15.20
CA VAL A 214 9.02 4.31 -14.33
C VAL A 214 9.41 3.01 -13.61
N ILE A 215 9.21 2.97 -12.30
CA ILE A 215 9.27 1.76 -11.50
C ILE A 215 7.88 1.42 -10.95
N THR A 216 7.37 0.27 -11.30
CA THR A 216 6.12 -0.29 -10.79
C THR A 216 6.39 -1.10 -9.55
N LEU A 217 5.66 -0.83 -8.46
CA LEU A 217 5.75 -1.60 -7.22
C LEU A 217 4.46 -2.34 -6.97
N ARG A 218 4.54 -3.62 -6.61
CA ARG A 218 3.42 -4.48 -6.20
C ARG A 218 3.74 -5.21 -4.90
N SER A 219 2.74 -5.77 -4.26
CA SER A 219 2.89 -6.34 -2.93
C SER A 219 2.11 -7.63 -2.76
N PHE A 220 2.68 -8.59 -2.04
CA PHE A 220 1.94 -9.77 -1.57
C PHE A 220 1.13 -9.49 -0.30
N SER A 221 1.16 -8.28 0.24
CA SER A 221 0.55 -7.94 1.53
C SER A 221 -0.97 -7.90 1.51
N LYS A 222 -1.61 -7.72 0.35
CA LYS A 222 -3.04 -7.46 0.22
C LYS A 222 -3.80 -8.70 -0.28
N ALA A 223 -4.01 -8.85 -1.56
CA ALA A 223 -4.79 -9.95 -2.13
C ALA A 223 -4.23 -11.34 -1.79
N TYR A 224 -2.92 -11.46 -1.65
CA TYR A 224 -2.25 -12.74 -1.29
C TYR A 224 -2.21 -13.03 0.22
N GLY A 225 -2.64 -12.11 1.09
CA GLY A 225 -2.70 -12.31 2.53
C GLY A 225 -1.35 -12.40 3.26
N LEU A 226 -0.25 -11.90 2.68
CA LEU A 226 1.09 -12.04 3.23
C LEU A 226 1.64 -10.77 3.90
N GLY A 227 0.76 -9.93 4.47
CA GLY A 227 1.14 -8.66 5.08
C GLY A 227 2.21 -8.76 6.16
N GLY A 228 2.13 -9.78 7.03
CA GLY A 228 3.10 -10.04 8.09
C GLY A 228 4.42 -10.65 7.62
N ILE A 229 4.45 -11.24 6.42
CA ILE A 229 5.65 -11.90 5.85
C ILE A 229 6.63 -10.88 5.27
N ARG A 230 6.15 -9.68 4.92
CA ARG A 230 6.96 -8.58 4.39
C ARG A 230 7.64 -8.93 3.07
N ILE A 231 6.86 -9.21 2.03
CA ILE A 231 7.32 -9.47 0.67
C ILE A 231 6.61 -8.57 -0.32
N GLY A 232 7.39 -7.96 -1.21
CA GLY A 232 6.92 -7.15 -2.33
C GLY A 232 7.90 -7.25 -3.50
N TYR A 233 7.49 -6.75 -4.63
CA TYR A 233 8.28 -6.79 -5.85
C TYR A 233 8.08 -5.52 -6.67
N GLY A 234 9.01 -5.28 -7.59
CA GLY A 234 8.95 -4.16 -8.51
C GLY A 234 9.50 -4.51 -9.87
N PHE A 235 9.06 -3.74 -10.86
CA PHE A 235 9.49 -3.86 -12.25
C PHE A 235 10.00 -2.51 -12.76
N ALA A 236 11.13 -2.51 -13.44
CA ALA A 236 11.68 -1.32 -14.10
C ALA A 236 12.64 -1.71 -15.23
N HIS A 237 13.14 -0.69 -15.93
CA HIS A 237 14.27 -0.87 -16.86
C HIS A 237 15.45 -1.52 -16.13
N ASN A 238 16.19 -2.39 -16.83
CA ASN A 238 17.29 -3.17 -16.24
C ASN A 238 18.35 -2.29 -15.57
N ASP A 239 18.68 -1.12 -16.11
CA ASP A 239 19.67 -0.21 -15.53
C ASP A 239 19.23 0.33 -14.16
N LEU A 240 17.92 0.62 -13.97
CA LEU A 240 17.37 1.00 -12.67
C LEU A 240 17.48 -0.15 -11.68
N ILE A 241 17.05 -1.35 -12.08
CA ILE A 241 17.11 -2.56 -11.24
C ILE A 241 18.55 -2.89 -10.84
N ASN A 242 19.49 -2.85 -11.79
CA ASN A 242 20.91 -3.12 -11.51
C ASN A 242 21.47 -2.15 -10.46
N ASN A 243 21.10 -0.88 -10.49
CA ASN A 243 21.52 0.09 -9.49
C ASN A 243 20.85 -0.13 -8.14
N LEU A 244 19.58 -0.51 -8.10
CA LEU A 244 18.89 -0.89 -6.86
C LEU A 244 19.57 -2.10 -6.20
N LEU A 245 19.92 -3.13 -6.96
CA LEU A 245 20.57 -4.33 -6.46
C LEU A 245 21.95 -4.08 -5.82
N LYS A 246 22.65 -3.02 -6.22
CA LYS A 246 23.93 -2.61 -5.58
C LYS A 246 23.74 -2.03 -4.17
N VAL A 247 22.57 -1.45 -3.89
CA VAL A 247 22.27 -0.71 -2.64
C VAL A 247 21.31 -1.48 -1.74
N LYS A 248 20.55 -2.43 -2.30
CA LYS A 248 19.64 -3.31 -1.55
C LYS A 248 20.40 -4.04 -0.43
N ALA A 249 19.78 -4.14 0.75
CA ALA A 249 20.38 -4.93 1.83
C ALA A 249 20.65 -6.38 1.37
N PRO A 250 21.85 -6.91 1.63
CA PRO A 250 22.13 -8.31 1.35
C PRO A 250 21.12 -9.21 2.05
N PHE A 251 20.75 -10.33 1.48
CA PHE A 251 19.82 -11.30 2.09
C PHE A 251 18.39 -10.76 2.37
N GLU A 252 17.98 -9.68 1.75
CA GLU A 252 16.59 -9.18 1.74
C GLU A 252 15.92 -9.58 0.42
N PRO A 253 14.63 -10.06 0.42
CA PRO A 253 13.82 -10.48 1.58
C PRO A 253 14.28 -11.82 2.21
N SER A 254 13.73 -12.13 3.38
CA SER A 254 14.06 -13.36 4.12
C SER A 254 13.72 -14.64 3.32
N LEU A 255 14.32 -15.77 3.72
CA LEU A 255 14.01 -17.09 3.13
C LEU A 255 12.50 -17.37 3.13
N LEU A 256 11.84 -17.18 4.28
CA LEU A 256 10.41 -17.47 4.42
C LEU A 256 9.56 -16.53 3.55
N ALA A 257 9.99 -15.30 3.36
CA ALA A 257 9.30 -14.34 2.49
C ALA A 257 9.41 -14.75 1.01
N GLN A 258 10.59 -15.19 0.57
CA GLN A 258 10.80 -15.62 -0.81
C GLN A 258 9.97 -16.86 -1.17
N VAL A 259 10.02 -17.90 -0.31
CA VAL A 259 9.25 -19.14 -0.57
C VAL A 259 7.74 -18.91 -0.47
N ALA A 260 7.29 -18.05 0.45
CA ALA A 260 5.88 -17.69 0.57
C ALA A 260 5.37 -16.95 -0.67
N GLY A 261 6.12 -15.96 -1.15
CA GLY A 261 5.78 -15.22 -2.37
C GLY A 261 5.74 -16.12 -3.59
N LEU A 262 6.71 -17.04 -3.74
CA LEU A 262 6.77 -17.99 -4.84
C LEU A 262 5.55 -18.92 -4.85
N ALA A 263 5.21 -19.51 -3.69
CA ALA A 263 4.08 -20.42 -3.56
C ALA A 263 2.72 -19.71 -3.73
N ALA A 264 2.61 -18.46 -3.26
CA ALA A 264 1.39 -17.66 -3.42
C ALA A 264 1.06 -17.38 -4.89
N LEU A 265 2.07 -17.23 -5.75
CA LEU A 265 1.87 -17.04 -7.21
C LEU A 265 1.30 -18.28 -7.90
N ASP A 266 1.40 -19.45 -7.28
CA ASP A 266 0.80 -20.70 -7.78
C ASP A 266 -0.57 -21.00 -7.15
N ASP A 267 -1.08 -20.13 -6.28
CA ASP A 267 -2.36 -20.29 -5.59
C ASP A 267 -3.45 -19.39 -6.19
N ASN A 268 -3.72 -19.59 -7.48
CA ASN A 268 -4.72 -18.81 -8.20
C ASN A 268 -6.13 -18.91 -7.60
N ASP A 269 -6.52 -20.07 -7.10
CA ASP A 269 -7.85 -20.28 -6.50
C ASP A 269 -8.03 -19.43 -5.25
N PHE A 270 -7.00 -19.31 -4.42
CA PHE A 270 -7.01 -18.43 -3.27
C PHE A 270 -7.10 -16.95 -3.70
N LEU A 271 -6.30 -16.53 -4.69
CA LEU A 271 -6.31 -15.15 -5.18
C LEU A 271 -7.70 -14.77 -5.73
N ILE A 272 -8.29 -15.62 -6.57
CA ILE A 272 -9.63 -15.41 -7.13
C ILE A 272 -10.66 -15.32 -5.99
N SER A 273 -10.61 -16.24 -5.02
CA SER A 273 -11.52 -16.24 -3.87
C SER A 273 -11.37 -14.99 -3.01
N SER A 274 -10.14 -14.49 -2.83
CA SER A 274 -9.85 -13.25 -2.11
C SER A 274 -10.44 -12.02 -2.79
N ILE A 275 -10.27 -11.91 -4.11
CA ILE A 275 -10.83 -10.81 -4.91
C ILE A 275 -12.36 -10.85 -4.88
N GLU A 276 -12.96 -12.04 -5.02
CA GLU A 276 -14.41 -12.21 -5.03
C GLU A 276 -15.03 -11.92 -3.66
N LEU A 277 -14.39 -12.35 -2.56
CA LEU A 277 -14.81 -11.98 -1.20
C LEU A 277 -14.82 -10.47 -1.01
N ASN A 278 -13.75 -9.82 -1.44
CA ASN A 278 -13.64 -8.34 -1.38
C ASN A 278 -14.76 -7.68 -2.19
N ARG A 279 -15.01 -8.12 -3.42
CA ARG A 279 -16.06 -7.59 -4.27
C ARG A 279 -17.44 -7.68 -3.61
N LYS A 280 -17.81 -8.85 -3.08
CA LYS A 280 -19.09 -9.07 -2.39
C LYS A 280 -19.22 -8.21 -1.12
N GLY A 281 -18.15 -8.17 -0.30
CA GLY A 281 -18.12 -7.37 0.90
C GLY A 281 -18.23 -5.87 0.61
N MET A 282 -17.55 -5.38 -0.43
CA MET A 282 -17.63 -3.99 -0.89
C MET A 282 -19.05 -3.63 -1.36
N GLU A 283 -19.70 -4.49 -2.14
CA GLU A 283 -21.09 -4.29 -2.60
C GLU A 283 -22.06 -4.25 -1.43
N TYR A 284 -21.90 -5.17 -0.47
CA TYR A 284 -22.73 -5.19 0.74
C TYR A 284 -22.57 -3.90 1.55
N ILE A 285 -21.34 -3.48 1.86
CA ILE A 285 -21.09 -2.28 2.66
C ILE A 285 -21.60 -1.02 1.95
N LYS A 286 -21.38 -0.87 0.64
CA LYS A 286 -21.91 0.27 -0.14
C LYS A 286 -23.41 0.36 -0.05
N LYS A 287 -24.12 -0.75 -0.27
CA LYS A 287 -25.58 -0.82 -0.15
C LYS A 287 -26.07 -0.40 1.23
N GLU A 288 -25.41 -0.88 2.29
CA GLU A 288 -25.80 -0.51 3.66
C GLU A 288 -25.51 0.96 3.95
N PHE A 289 -24.39 1.53 3.46
CA PHE A 289 -24.09 2.95 3.60
C PHE A 289 -25.14 3.83 2.89
N GLU A 290 -25.57 3.45 1.69
CA GLU A 290 -26.66 4.14 0.96
C GLU A 290 -27.96 4.13 1.75
N LEU A 291 -28.34 2.99 2.35
CA LEU A 291 -29.54 2.87 3.20
C LEU A 291 -29.46 3.71 4.47
N LEU A 292 -28.26 3.91 5.00
CA LEU A 292 -28.00 4.66 6.23
C LEU A 292 -27.74 6.16 5.98
N GLY A 293 -27.61 6.58 4.74
CA GLY A 293 -27.23 7.96 4.39
C GLY A 293 -25.79 8.30 4.80
N VAL A 294 -24.89 7.31 4.82
CA VAL A 294 -23.46 7.51 5.12
C VAL A 294 -22.71 7.85 3.84
N ASP A 295 -22.13 9.02 3.79
CA ASP A 295 -21.30 9.46 2.67
C ASP A 295 -19.97 8.69 2.64
N TYR A 296 -19.58 8.22 1.44
CA TYR A 296 -18.33 7.50 1.25
C TYR A 296 -17.67 7.81 -0.10
N ILE A 297 -16.36 7.53 -0.19
CA ILE A 297 -15.61 7.69 -1.43
C ILE A 297 -15.64 6.34 -2.18
N PRO A 298 -16.06 6.31 -3.46
CA PRO A 298 -16.00 5.10 -4.28
C PRO A 298 -14.57 4.54 -4.35
N SER A 299 -14.41 3.27 -4.00
CA SER A 299 -13.10 2.62 -3.89
C SER A 299 -13.00 1.41 -4.82
N VAL A 300 -11.78 1.19 -5.35
CA VAL A 300 -11.39 0.01 -6.12
C VAL A 300 -10.35 -0.84 -5.38
N THR A 301 -10.26 -0.69 -4.06
CA THR A 301 -9.31 -1.42 -3.19
C THR A 301 -10.02 -2.43 -2.29
N ASN A 302 -9.34 -2.92 -1.25
CA ASN A 302 -9.96 -3.75 -0.22
C ASN A 302 -10.40 -2.95 1.03
N PHE A 303 -10.73 -1.69 0.85
CA PHE A 303 -11.26 -0.81 1.89
C PHE A 303 -12.16 0.26 1.29
N ILE A 304 -12.96 0.91 2.13
CA ILE A 304 -13.80 2.05 1.79
C ILE A 304 -13.58 3.17 2.82
N THR A 305 -13.62 4.43 2.38
CA THR A 305 -13.44 5.59 3.26
C THR A 305 -14.75 6.37 3.35
N THR A 306 -15.24 6.54 4.58
CA THR A 306 -16.46 7.33 4.88
C THR A 306 -16.10 8.76 5.22
N LEU A 307 -17.02 9.66 4.91
CA LEU A 307 -16.93 11.10 5.16
C LEU A 307 -17.91 11.47 6.27
N TRP A 308 -17.45 12.26 7.23
CA TRP A 308 -18.26 12.74 8.34
C TRP A 308 -18.20 14.27 8.42
N GLU A 309 -19.22 14.86 9.02
CA GLU A 309 -19.36 16.32 9.10
C GLU A 309 -18.23 17.02 9.88
N SER A 310 -17.51 16.28 10.74
CA SER A 310 -16.41 16.85 11.53
C SER A 310 -15.45 15.78 12.06
N GLU A 311 -14.24 16.20 12.43
CA GLU A 311 -13.28 15.39 13.17
C GLU A 311 -13.88 14.84 14.47
N ALA A 312 -14.64 15.66 15.20
CA ALA A 312 -15.27 15.28 16.47
C ALA A 312 -16.23 14.09 16.27
N LYS A 313 -17.06 14.12 15.21
CA LYS A 313 -17.97 13.01 14.88
C LYS A 313 -17.19 11.75 14.48
N ALA A 314 -16.20 11.87 13.61
CA ALA A 314 -15.34 10.72 13.21
C ALA A 314 -14.62 10.11 14.40
N THR A 315 -14.12 10.93 15.33
CA THR A 315 -13.47 10.48 16.56
C THR A 315 -14.44 9.74 17.49
N LEU A 316 -15.65 10.30 17.69
CA LEU A 316 -16.67 9.66 18.50
C LEU A 316 -17.07 8.30 17.93
N LEU A 317 -17.33 8.22 16.63
CA LEU A 317 -17.69 6.97 15.95
C LEU A 317 -16.58 5.93 16.04
N SER A 318 -15.33 6.30 15.75
CA SER A 318 -14.18 5.40 15.83
C SER A 318 -13.99 4.87 17.25
N LYS A 319 -14.18 5.73 18.28
CA LYS A 319 -14.10 5.35 19.68
C LYS A 319 -15.24 4.42 20.10
N SER A 320 -16.48 4.73 19.71
CA SER A 320 -17.66 3.90 20.02
C SER A 320 -17.58 2.52 19.38
N LEU A 321 -17.07 2.42 18.13
CA LEU A 321 -16.80 1.14 17.47
C LEU A 321 -15.70 0.37 18.21
N LEU A 322 -14.63 1.04 18.60
CA LEU A 322 -13.53 0.44 19.34
C LEU A 322 -13.99 -0.17 20.68
N GLU A 323 -14.81 0.56 21.44
CA GLU A 323 -15.39 0.08 22.72
C GLU A 323 -16.30 -1.13 22.53
N LYS A 324 -16.85 -1.33 21.32
CA LYS A 324 -17.67 -2.49 20.93
C LYS A 324 -16.88 -3.61 20.23
N GLY A 325 -15.55 -3.49 20.20
CA GLY A 325 -14.64 -4.49 19.62
C GLY A 325 -14.44 -4.41 18.10
N ILE A 326 -14.75 -3.27 17.48
CA ILE A 326 -14.44 -3.05 16.05
C ILE A 326 -13.36 -1.98 15.92
N ILE A 327 -12.22 -2.36 15.33
CA ILE A 327 -11.11 -1.45 15.07
C ILE A 327 -11.19 -0.93 13.64
N VAL A 328 -11.46 0.36 13.47
CA VAL A 328 -11.42 1.07 12.18
C VAL A 328 -10.28 2.09 12.16
N ARG A 329 -10.01 2.72 11.03
CA ARG A 329 -8.90 3.68 10.88
C ARG A 329 -9.42 5.10 10.66
N GLN A 330 -9.45 5.94 11.69
CA GLN A 330 -9.59 7.39 11.49
C GLN A 330 -8.33 7.93 10.79
N LEU A 331 -8.53 8.82 9.82
CA LEU A 331 -7.48 9.26 8.90
C LEU A 331 -6.78 10.56 9.31
N THR A 332 -6.78 10.92 10.60
CA THR A 332 -6.11 12.13 11.12
C THR A 332 -4.63 12.18 10.71
N ALA A 333 -3.92 11.05 10.80
CA ALA A 333 -2.50 10.96 10.40
C ALA A 333 -2.26 11.17 8.90
N PHE A 334 -3.29 11.00 8.07
CA PHE A 334 -3.25 11.23 6.62
C PHE A 334 -3.66 12.67 6.25
N GLY A 335 -4.06 13.49 7.23
CA GLY A 335 -4.59 14.84 6.98
C GLY A 335 -6.07 14.88 6.65
N TRP A 336 -6.80 13.78 6.87
CA TRP A 336 -8.25 13.66 6.69
C TRP A 336 -8.97 13.33 8.01
N PRO A 337 -8.97 14.25 9.01
CA PRO A 337 -9.42 13.94 10.37
C PRO A 337 -10.91 13.60 10.46
N ALA A 338 -11.74 14.10 9.54
CA ALA A 338 -13.16 13.80 9.44
C ALA A 338 -13.48 12.52 8.65
N CYS A 339 -12.48 11.74 8.26
CA CYS A 339 -12.66 10.51 7.49
C CYS A 339 -12.30 9.27 8.31
N ILE A 340 -13.03 8.17 8.03
CA ILE A 340 -12.76 6.86 8.61
C ILE A 340 -12.61 5.85 7.47
N ARG A 341 -11.49 5.13 7.42
CA ARG A 341 -11.27 4.05 6.47
C ARG A 341 -11.59 2.71 7.13
N ILE A 342 -12.37 1.91 6.43
CA ILE A 342 -12.85 0.60 6.85
C ILE A 342 -12.33 -0.45 5.84
N SER A 343 -11.56 -1.42 6.29
CA SER A 343 -11.17 -2.58 5.46
C SER A 343 -12.36 -3.50 5.26
N ILE A 344 -12.42 -4.17 4.12
CA ILE A 344 -13.44 -5.19 3.87
C ILE A 344 -13.04 -6.45 4.63
N GLY A 345 -13.93 -6.91 5.49
CA GLY A 345 -13.77 -8.12 6.31
C GLY A 345 -14.48 -9.34 5.71
N LEU A 346 -14.52 -10.44 6.48
CA LEU A 346 -15.40 -11.56 6.21
C LEU A 346 -16.87 -11.10 6.26
N GLU A 347 -17.78 -11.88 5.66
CA GLU A 347 -19.22 -11.56 5.64
C GLU A 347 -19.74 -11.21 7.03
N LYS A 348 -19.52 -12.10 8.02
CA LYS A 348 -19.95 -11.87 9.42
C LYS A 348 -19.29 -10.66 10.09
N GLU A 349 -18.06 -10.32 9.69
CA GLU A 349 -17.37 -9.15 10.21
C GLU A 349 -17.97 -7.86 9.66
N ASN A 350 -18.29 -7.84 8.36
CA ASN A 350 -18.97 -6.74 7.70
C ASN A 350 -20.39 -6.54 8.26
N GLU A 351 -21.16 -7.62 8.45
CA GLU A 351 -22.49 -7.58 9.06
C GLU A 351 -22.44 -6.98 10.46
N ARG A 352 -21.56 -7.49 11.33
CA ARG A 352 -21.41 -6.98 12.69
C ARG A 352 -20.97 -5.52 12.73
N PHE A 353 -20.07 -5.12 11.83
CA PHE A 353 -19.68 -3.70 11.70
C PHE A 353 -20.90 -2.83 11.38
N ILE A 354 -21.70 -3.21 10.40
CA ILE A 354 -22.90 -2.47 9.98
C ILE A 354 -23.97 -2.43 11.09
N GLU A 355 -24.22 -3.56 11.77
CA GLU A 355 -25.15 -3.61 12.91
C GLU A 355 -24.75 -2.63 14.03
N LEU A 356 -23.47 -2.58 14.37
CA LEU A 356 -22.96 -1.66 15.40
C LEU A 356 -22.98 -0.20 14.91
N LEU A 357 -22.66 0.03 13.64
CA LEU A 357 -22.73 1.37 13.06
C LEU A 357 -24.18 1.93 13.13
N LYS A 358 -25.20 1.13 12.80
CA LYS A 358 -26.64 1.49 12.91
C LYS A 358 -27.06 1.93 14.32
N GLN A 359 -26.37 1.46 15.35
CA GLN A 359 -26.67 1.81 16.75
C GLN A 359 -25.98 3.10 17.21
N ILE A 360 -25.00 3.58 16.45
CA ILE A 360 -24.10 4.66 16.89
C ILE A 360 -24.37 5.98 16.13
N ILE A 361 -24.86 5.90 14.87
CA ILE A 361 -25.13 7.06 14.02
C ILE A 361 -26.45 7.74 14.34
#